data_d9291b8b42ec9509de54bc1a0a3d9dab
#
_entry.id   d9291b8b42ec9509de54bc1a0a3d9dab
#
_cell.length_a   1.000
_cell.length_b   1.000
_cell.length_c   1.000
_cell.angle_alpha   90.00
_cell.angle_beta   90.00
_cell.angle_gamma   90.00
#
_symmetry.space_group_name_H-M   'P 1'
#
loop_
_entity.id
_entity.type
_entity.pdbx_description
1 polymer ?
#
loop_
_entity_poly.entity_id
_entity_poly.type
_entity_poly.pdbx_seq_one_letter_code
_entity_poly.pdbx_strand_id
1 'polypeptide(L)'
;MTRQPMPFKSQPLWKPSPAAIAASNMTAFSRLVHSRYCVNVDRYADLHQWSVENLEDFWCALWDFAHIVAATRGEVALTDGDRMPGAKFFPGARLNFAQNLLKRRDAGEAIIFRGENRMARRLSHGELYDQVSRFAQALRHAGVEQGDRVAAYLPNLPETVIAMLATASLGAVWTSCSPDFGPQGVIDRFGQVEPKVLIACDGFFGSGKSISTLTAVGEVVSRLPSVQTVVMVSYIQPRAELAGLDRAVDWQDFIAPFAASDIDFAMLPFNHPLLVMYSSGTTGIPKCIVHGAGGTLLMHAKEHRLHCDIRRDDRVFYYATCGWMMWNWLVSVLAAEATLVLYDGSPFLGRGSVLFDLAAEERVTHFGVSAKYLDAIAKLKVKPVATHRLDAMRMLLSTGSALSPEGFEYVYRDIKSDLCLASISGGTDIVACFAGGNPNLPVYRGELQCRLLGMAVEVVDELGKPVRGEKGELVCLKPFPSMPLGFWHDPGDTRYRRAYFERFPGVWTHGDYCEITAHDGLIIYGRSDAVLNPGGVRIGTAEIYRQVEKLDE
;
A
#
# COMPACT_ATOMS: atom_id res chain seq x y z
N MET A 1 12.20 -1.23 42.77
CA MET A 1 12.58 -2.54 42.24
C MET A 1 12.89 -2.35 40.76
N THR A 2 14.16 -2.15 40.45
CA THR A 2 14.68 -2.00 39.08
C THR A 2 14.61 -3.36 38.40
N ARG A 3 13.70 -3.52 37.42
CA ARG A 3 13.72 -4.68 36.52
C ARG A 3 14.99 -4.56 35.66
N GLN A 4 15.96 -5.46 35.90
CA GLN A 4 17.08 -5.65 34.99
C GLN A 4 16.52 -6.02 33.61
N PRO A 5 17.05 -5.43 32.50
CA PRO A 5 16.72 -5.88 31.17
C PRO A 5 17.20 -7.32 31.01
N MET A 6 16.29 -8.22 30.66
CA MET A 6 16.64 -9.61 30.37
C MET A 6 17.54 -9.63 29.13
N PRO A 7 18.65 -10.39 29.14
CA PRO A 7 19.48 -10.55 27.96
C PRO A 7 18.68 -11.33 26.91
N PHE A 8 18.20 -10.64 25.87
CA PHE A 8 17.58 -11.24 24.70
C PHE A 8 18.61 -12.03 23.89
N LYS A 9 18.92 -13.25 24.30
CA LYS A 9 19.38 -14.31 23.41
C LYS A 9 18.17 -15.19 23.06
N SER A 10 17.14 -14.60 22.42
CA SER A 10 16.03 -15.38 21.93
C SER A 10 16.47 -16.11 20.67
N GLN A 11 16.24 -17.43 20.63
CA GLN A 11 16.37 -18.17 19.38
C GLN A 11 15.33 -17.64 18.38
N PRO A 12 15.69 -17.50 17.09
CA PRO A 12 14.72 -17.08 16.09
C PRO A 12 13.62 -18.12 15.94
N LEU A 13 12.41 -17.64 15.68
CA LEU A 13 11.24 -18.49 15.39
C LEU A 13 11.35 -19.17 14.03
N TRP A 14 12.04 -18.51 13.10
CA TRP A 14 12.28 -19.03 11.75
C TRP A 14 13.61 -18.52 11.19
N LYS A 15 14.23 -19.33 10.33
CA LYS A 15 15.43 -18.97 9.56
C LYS A 15 15.28 -19.43 8.11
N PRO A 16 15.69 -18.61 7.13
CA PRO A 16 15.74 -19.05 5.74
C PRO A 16 16.78 -20.14 5.55
N SER A 17 16.53 -21.07 4.64
CA SER A 17 17.53 -22.05 4.23
C SER A 17 18.62 -21.38 3.38
N PRO A 18 19.87 -21.92 3.36
CA PRO A 18 20.92 -21.42 2.48
C PRO A 18 20.50 -21.39 1.00
N ALA A 19 19.71 -22.35 0.54
CA ALA A 19 19.20 -22.41 -0.82
C ALA A 19 18.19 -21.27 -1.09
N ALA A 20 17.30 -20.98 -0.14
CA ALA A 20 16.36 -19.85 -0.26
C ALA A 20 17.09 -18.51 -0.31
N ILE A 21 18.10 -18.31 0.55
CA ILE A 21 18.97 -17.12 0.52
C ILE A 21 19.63 -16.97 -0.84
N ALA A 22 20.28 -18.02 -1.34
CA ALA A 22 21.02 -17.98 -2.59
C ALA A 22 20.13 -17.66 -3.81
N ALA A 23 18.85 -18.07 -3.76
CA ALA A 23 17.86 -17.88 -4.81
C ALA A 23 17.05 -16.57 -4.70
N SER A 24 17.20 -15.80 -3.62
CA SER A 24 16.40 -14.60 -3.38
C SER A 24 16.79 -13.42 -4.28
N ASN A 25 15.81 -12.57 -4.59
CA ASN A 25 16.05 -11.30 -5.26
C ASN A 25 16.97 -10.37 -4.45
N MET A 26 16.93 -10.44 -3.12
CA MET A 26 17.83 -9.69 -2.23
C MET A 26 19.29 -10.08 -2.48
N THR A 27 19.59 -11.37 -2.60
CA THR A 27 20.94 -11.85 -2.92
C THR A 27 21.34 -11.50 -4.35
N ALA A 28 20.41 -11.59 -5.31
CA ALA A 28 20.68 -11.17 -6.69
C ALA A 28 21.00 -9.68 -6.77
N PHE A 29 20.28 -8.85 -6.02
CA PHE A 29 20.53 -7.41 -5.93
C PHE A 29 21.88 -7.10 -5.25
N SER A 30 22.21 -7.78 -4.15
CA SER A 30 23.51 -7.64 -3.49
C SER A 30 24.68 -7.93 -4.45
N ARG A 31 24.55 -9.00 -5.24
CA ARG A 31 25.55 -9.34 -6.29
C ARG A 31 25.65 -8.28 -7.39
N LEU A 32 24.52 -7.70 -7.81
CA LEU A 32 24.50 -6.59 -8.76
C LEU A 32 25.27 -5.38 -8.20
N VAL A 33 25.00 -5.02 -6.95
CA VAL A 33 25.66 -3.89 -6.27
C VAL A 33 27.16 -4.15 -6.15
N HIS A 34 27.55 -5.34 -5.66
CA HIS A 34 28.95 -5.74 -5.57
C HIS A 34 29.68 -5.61 -6.92
N SER A 35 29.07 -6.17 -7.98
CA SER A 35 29.65 -6.17 -9.33
C SER A 35 29.76 -4.77 -9.94
N ARG A 36 28.76 -3.93 -9.73
CA ARG A 36 28.68 -2.58 -10.35
C ARG A 36 29.54 -1.55 -9.66
N TYR A 37 29.59 -1.60 -8.33
CA TYR A 37 30.21 -0.54 -7.51
C TYR A 37 31.47 -1.00 -6.80
N CYS A 38 31.89 -2.27 -6.97
CA CYS A 38 33.09 -2.85 -6.35
C CYS A 38 33.08 -2.73 -4.81
N VAL A 39 31.91 -2.88 -4.19
CA VAL A 39 31.72 -2.82 -2.73
C VAL A 39 31.33 -4.19 -2.17
N ASN A 40 31.81 -4.50 -0.95
CA ASN A 40 31.39 -5.71 -0.26
C ASN A 40 30.12 -5.44 0.53
N VAL A 41 29.01 -6.06 0.12
CA VAL A 41 27.67 -5.93 0.70
C VAL A 41 27.03 -7.32 0.93
N ASP A 42 27.84 -8.29 1.33
CA ASP A 42 27.39 -9.69 1.53
C ASP A 42 26.42 -9.81 2.71
N ARG A 43 26.62 -9.00 3.78
CA ARG A 43 25.69 -8.93 4.90
C ARG A 43 24.64 -7.86 4.65
N TYR A 44 23.41 -8.12 5.09
CA TYR A 44 22.33 -7.15 4.97
C TYR A 44 22.66 -5.79 5.60
N ALA A 45 23.32 -5.78 6.76
CA ALA A 45 23.72 -4.54 7.41
C ALA A 45 24.64 -3.68 6.52
N ASP A 46 25.60 -4.31 5.81
CA ASP A 46 26.51 -3.62 4.89
C ASP A 46 25.76 -3.08 3.68
N LEU A 47 24.83 -3.88 3.11
CA LEU A 47 23.97 -3.46 2.00
C LEU A 47 23.05 -2.30 2.42
N HIS A 48 22.45 -2.36 3.62
CA HIS A 48 21.62 -1.28 4.15
C HIS A 48 22.44 -0.01 4.33
N GLN A 49 23.60 -0.08 4.99
CA GLN A 49 24.51 1.04 5.19
C GLN A 49 24.86 1.69 3.84
N TRP A 50 25.33 0.87 2.87
CA TRP A 50 25.63 1.36 1.52
C TRP A 50 24.43 2.04 0.87
N SER A 51 23.24 1.46 0.98
CA SER A 51 22.01 1.98 0.36
C SER A 51 21.59 3.36 0.89
N VAL A 52 21.90 3.68 2.14
CA VAL A 52 21.59 4.97 2.75
C VAL A 52 22.72 5.98 2.64
N GLU A 53 23.96 5.52 2.51
CA GLU A 53 25.11 6.41 2.28
C GLU A 53 25.23 6.84 0.82
N ASN A 54 24.85 5.97 -0.13
CA ASN A 54 24.98 6.17 -1.56
C ASN A 54 23.59 6.16 -2.26
N LEU A 55 22.72 7.11 -1.87
CA LEU A 55 21.33 7.16 -2.33
C LEU A 55 21.19 7.15 -3.86
N GLU A 56 22.00 7.93 -4.57
CA GLU A 56 21.94 8.00 -6.03
C GLU A 56 22.24 6.65 -6.67
N ASP A 57 23.32 6.02 -6.26
CA ASP A 57 23.75 4.71 -6.77
C ASP A 57 22.74 3.63 -6.42
N PHE A 58 22.21 3.65 -5.20
CA PHE A 58 21.19 2.69 -4.77
C PHE A 58 19.92 2.79 -5.60
N TRP A 59 19.37 4.00 -5.78
CA TRP A 59 18.13 4.16 -6.53
C TRP A 59 18.32 3.92 -8.04
N CYS A 60 19.50 4.21 -8.59
CA CYS A 60 19.87 3.81 -9.95
C CYS A 60 19.96 2.29 -10.10
N ALA A 61 20.63 1.61 -9.17
CA ALA A 61 20.73 0.14 -9.20
C ALA A 61 19.35 -0.51 -9.09
N LEU A 62 18.49 0.00 -8.20
CA LEU A 62 17.12 -0.48 -8.05
C LEU A 62 16.26 -0.24 -9.30
N TRP A 63 16.37 0.93 -9.91
CA TRP A 63 15.66 1.26 -11.16
C TRP A 63 15.95 0.21 -12.23
N ASP A 64 17.23 -0.11 -12.42
CA ASP A 64 17.66 -1.10 -13.41
C ASP A 64 17.23 -2.53 -13.01
N PHE A 65 17.41 -2.90 -11.74
CA PHE A 65 17.02 -4.22 -11.22
C PHE A 65 15.53 -4.50 -11.30
N ALA A 66 14.71 -3.47 -11.08
CA ALA A 66 13.26 -3.57 -11.16
C ALA A 66 12.72 -3.42 -12.59
N HIS A 67 13.60 -3.18 -13.58
CA HIS A 67 13.24 -2.96 -14.98
C HIS A 67 12.16 -1.88 -15.15
N ILE A 68 12.39 -0.71 -14.54
CA ILE A 68 11.47 0.42 -14.64
C ILE A 68 11.43 0.93 -16.08
N VAL A 69 10.22 0.96 -16.65
CA VAL A 69 9.95 1.45 -18.00
C VAL A 69 9.74 2.97 -17.94
N ALA A 70 10.47 3.69 -18.76
CA ALA A 70 10.37 5.13 -18.88
C ALA A 70 10.74 5.60 -20.30
N ALA A 71 10.22 6.72 -20.75
CA ALA A 71 10.69 7.37 -21.98
C ALA A 71 12.13 7.89 -21.82
N THR A 72 12.45 8.40 -20.63
CA THR A 72 13.80 8.74 -20.20
C THR A 72 13.92 8.64 -18.68
N ARG A 73 15.07 8.20 -18.17
CA ARG A 73 15.42 8.28 -16.76
C ARG A 73 16.02 9.63 -16.39
N GLY A 74 16.59 10.32 -17.37
CA GLY A 74 17.47 11.46 -17.14
C GLY A 74 18.87 11.04 -16.67
N GLU A 75 19.78 12.01 -16.64
CA GLU A 75 21.18 11.78 -16.26
C GLU A 75 21.39 11.89 -14.74
N VAL A 76 20.60 12.76 -14.09
CA VAL A 76 20.73 13.06 -12.65
C VAL A 76 19.74 12.22 -11.86
N ALA A 77 20.23 11.47 -10.87
CA ALA A 77 19.40 10.64 -10.01
C ALA A 77 18.84 11.39 -8.80
N LEU A 78 19.58 12.38 -8.28
CA LEU A 78 19.17 13.14 -7.10
C LEU A 78 19.73 14.57 -7.17
N THR A 79 18.88 15.56 -6.89
CA THR A 79 19.29 16.94 -6.64
C THR A 79 18.86 17.37 -5.25
N ASP A 80 19.61 18.29 -4.64
CA ASP A 80 19.35 18.78 -3.27
C ASP A 80 19.21 17.65 -2.25
N GLY A 81 20.02 16.58 -2.36
CA GLY A 81 19.95 15.37 -1.53
C GLY A 81 20.25 15.59 -0.05
N ASP A 82 20.75 16.75 0.33
CA ASP A 82 20.96 17.23 1.69
C ASP A 82 19.75 17.99 2.27
N ARG A 83 18.70 18.20 1.47
CA ARG A 83 17.51 18.97 1.86
C ARG A 83 16.31 18.05 2.11
N MET A 84 15.71 18.20 3.26
CA MET A 84 14.48 17.48 3.60
C MET A 84 13.55 18.42 4.39
N PRO A 85 12.39 18.81 3.80
CA PRO A 85 11.95 18.54 2.43
C PRO A 85 12.71 19.38 1.38
N GLY A 86 12.74 18.91 0.13
CA GLY A 86 13.33 19.67 -0.98
C GLY A 86 14.10 18.81 -1.98
N ALA A 87 14.63 17.66 -1.58
CA ALA A 87 15.31 16.71 -2.45
C ALA A 87 14.41 16.26 -3.62
N LYS A 88 14.99 16.11 -4.81
CA LYS A 88 14.28 15.67 -6.02
C LYS A 88 14.99 14.48 -6.63
N PHE A 89 14.31 13.35 -6.60
CA PHE A 89 14.76 12.13 -7.27
C PHE A 89 14.40 12.17 -8.75
N PHE A 90 15.33 11.75 -9.59
CA PHE A 90 15.19 11.64 -11.06
C PHE A 90 14.46 12.82 -11.71
N PRO A 91 14.95 14.06 -11.53
CA PRO A 91 14.23 15.25 -11.99
C PRO A 91 14.02 15.31 -13.51
N GLY A 92 14.88 14.64 -14.29
CA GLY A 92 14.77 14.52 -15.74
C GLY A 92 13.93 13.35 -16.24
N ALA A 93 13.43 12.48 -15.34
CA ALA A 93 12.69 11.29 -15.77
C ALA A 93 11.31 11.64 -16.33
N ARG A 94 10.90 10.83 -17.32
CA ARG A 94 9.57 10.83 -17.92
C ARG A 94 9.06 9.39 -17.97
N LEU A 95 8.03 9.08 -17.21
CA LEU A 95 7.48 7.74 -17.08
C LEU A 95 5.96 7.77 -16.89
N ASN A 96 5.35 6.60 -17.00
CA ASN A 96 3.96 6.40 -16.60
C ASN A 96 3.86 5.23 -15.61
N PHE A 97 3.17 5.45 -14.52
CA PHE A 97 2.97 4.43 -13.49
C PHE A 97 2.22 3.20 -14.04
N ALA A 98 1.08 3.42 -14.72
CA ALA A 98 0.27 2.33 -15.26
C ALA A 98 1.01 1.52 -16.33
N GLN A 99 1.86 2.15 -17.14
CA GLN A 99 2.68 1.45 -18.13
C GLN A 99 3.59 0.40 -17.47
N ASN A 100 4.15 0.71 -16.31
CA ASN A 100 4.98 -0.22 -15.56
C ASN A 100 4.20 -1.41 -15.00
N LEU A 101 2.91 -1.23 -14.69
CA LEU A 101 2.05 -2.28 -14.18
C LEU A 101 1.41 -3.12 -15.30
N LEU A 102 1.33 -2.57 -16.50
CA LEU A 102 0.70 -3.20 -17.68
C LEU A 102 1.71 -3.68 -18.74
N LYS A 103 2.99 -3.80 -18.38
CA LYS A 103 4.04 -4.23 -19.32
C LYS A 103 3.89 -5.67 -19.80
N ARG A 104 3.25 -6.53 -19.00
CA ARG A 104 2.91 -7.91 -19.34
C ARG A 104 1.53 -7.94 -20.03
N ARG A 105 1.41 -8.68 -21.17
CA ARG A 105 0.18 -8.75 -21.97
C ARG A 105 -0.14 -10.18 -22.43
N ASP A 106 0.40 -11.21 -21.77
CA ASP A 106 0.16 -12.60 -22.12
C ASP A 106 -1.13 -13.15 -21.46
N ALA A 107 -1.41 -14.43 -21.69
CA ALA A 107 -2.55 -15.14 -21.13
C ALA A 107 -2.38 -15.54 -19.64
N GLY A 108 -1.26 -15.20 -18.99
CA GLY A 108 -1.06 -15.43 -17.56
C GLY A 108 -2.04 -14.64 -16.72
N GLU A 109 -2.39 -15.15 -15.56
CA GLU A 109 -3.37 -14.50 -14.67
C GLU A 109 -2.80 -13.21 -14.07
N ALA A 110 -3.51 -12.09 -14.30
CA ALA A 110 -3.22 -10.80 -13.68
C ALA A 110 -4.04 -10.60 -12.41
N ILE A 111 -5.33 -10.94 -12.46
CA ILE A 111 -6.26 -10.77 -11.36
C ILE A 111 -7.06 -12.06 -11.14
N ILE A 112 -7.10 -12.52 -9.90
CA ILE A 112 -8.03 -13.52 -9.39
C ILE A 112 -8.90 -12.82 -8.37
N PHE A 113 -10.21 -12.81 -8.56
CA PHE A 113 -11.17 -12.19 -7.66
C PHE A 113 -12.13 -13.22 -7.07
N ARG A 114 -12.39 -13.09 -5.77
CA ARG A 114 -13.41 -13.83 -5.04
C ARG A 114 -14.27 -12.87 -4.24
N GLY A 115 -15.59 -13.00 -4.38
CA GLY A 115 -16.58 -12.32 -3.55
C GLY A 115 -17.08 -13.21 -2.42
N GLU A 116 -17.54 -12.62 -1.34
CA GLU A 116 -18.20 -13.31 -0.22
C GLU A 116 -19.41 -14.14 -0.71
N ASN A 117 -20.11 -13.66 -1.75
CA ASN A 117 -21.24 -14.32 -2.41
C ASN A 117 -20.82 -15.49 -3.31
N ARG A 118 -19.57 -15.93 -3.25
CA ARG A 118 -18.94 -16.95 -4.10
C ARG A 118 -18.74 -16.53 -5.57
N MET A 119 -18.97 -15.27 -5.92
CA MET A 119 -18.58 -14.77 -7.22
C MET A 119 -17.09 -14.97 -7.44
N ALA A 120 -16.70 -15.49 -8.59
CA ALA A 120 -15.31 -15.70 -8.95
C ALA A 120 -15.09 -15.14 -10.35
N ARG A 121 -14.03 -14.35 -10.51
CA ARG A 121 -13.61 -13.82 -11.81
C ARG A 121 -12.10 -13.92 -11.94
N ARG A 122 -11.63 -14.09 -13.18
CA ARG A 122 -10.21 -14.10 -13.51
C ARG A 122 -10.00 -13.20 -14.71
N LEU A 123 -8.90 -12.46 -14.69
CA LEU A 123 -8.44 -11.69 -15.83
C LEU A 123 -6.99 -12.07 -16.11
N SER A 124 -6.68 -12.37 -17.36
CA SER A 124 -5.29 -12.45 -17.82
C SER A 124 -4.66 -11.05 -17.89
N HIS A 125 -3.32 -10.99 -18.01
CA HIS A 125 -2.63 -9.73 -18.23
C HIS A 125 -3.06 -9.04 -19.52
N GLY A 126 -3.36 -9.80 -20.59
CA GLY A 126 -3.91 -9.27 -21.83
C GLY A 126 -5.30 -8.68 -21.63
N GLU A 127 -6.21 -9.41 -20.98
CA GLU A 127 -7.58 -8.93 -20.70
C GLU A 127 -7.59 -7.70 -19.79
N LEU A 128 -6.71 -7.67 -18.77
CA LEU A 128 -6.57 -6.49 -17.91
C LEU A 128 -6.14 -5.27 -18.74
N TYR A 129 -5.14 -5.44 -19.62
CA TYR A 129 -4.71 -4.37 -20.51
C TYR A 129 -5.85 -3.86 -21.40
N ASP A 130 -6.62 -4.77 -22.01
CA ASP A 130 -7.75 -4.44 -22.88
C ASP A 130 -8.86 -3.68 -22.14
N GLN A 131 -9.19 -4.10 -20.91
CA GLN A 131 -10.17 -3.40 -20.07
C GLN A 131 -9.69 -2.00 -19.68
N VAL A 132 -8.40 -1.87 -19.29
CA VAL A 132 -7.80 -0.58 -18.98
C VAL A 132 -7.80 0.34 -20.20
N SER A 133 -7.47 -0.19 -21.39
CA SER A 133 -7.50 0.56 -22.65
C SER A 133 -8.89 1.14 -22.93
N ARG A 134 -9.92 0.33 -22.83
CA ARG A 134 -11.31 0.75 -23.07
C ARG A 134 -11.75 1.80 -22.05
N PHE A 135 -11.45 1.59 -20.77
CA PHE A 135 -11.84 2.53 -19.72
C PHE A 135 -11.07 3.86 -19.80
N ALA A 136 -9.78 3.85 -20.19
CA ALA A 136 -9.00 5.04 -20.43
C ALA A 136 -9.56 5.89 -21.60
N GLN A 137 -9.98 5.23 -22.68
CA GLN A 137 -10.66 5.91 -23.79
C GLN A 137 -11.98 6.54 -23.35
N ALA A 138 -12.78 5.82 -22.54
CA ALA A 138 -14.04 6.32 -22.01
C ALA A 138 -13.83 7.52 -21.07
N LEU A 139 -12.82 7.49 -20.18
CA LEU A 139 -12.46 8.63 -19.35
C LEU A 139 -12.03 9.86 -20.18
N ARG A 140 -11.22 9.65 -21.23
CA ARG A 140 -10.81 10.73 -22.14
C ARG A 140 -12.03 11.32 -22.88
N HIS A 141 -12.96 10.48 -23.32
CA HIS A 141 -14.21 10.92 -23.93
C HIS A 141 -15.10 11.72 -22.97
N ALA A 142 -15.12 11.33 -21.69
CA ALA A 142 -15.78 12.09 -20.62
C ALA A 142 -15.02 13.38 -20.22
N GLY A 143 -13.98 13.73 -20.96
CA GLY A 143 -13.21 14.98 -20.80
C GLY A 143 -12.17 14.93 -19.68
N VAL A 144 -11.78 13.75 -19.19
CA VAL A 144 -10.69 13.64 -18.20
C VAL A 144 -9.36 13.96 -18.86
N GLU A 145 -8.64 14.91 -18.28
CA GLU A 145 -7.34 15.40 -18.72
C GLU A 145 -6.26 15.15 -17.65
N GLN A 146 -5.00 15.37 -18.02
CA GLN A 146 -3.89 15.28 -17.08
C GLN A 146 -4.10 16.22 -15.88
N GLY A 147 -3.96 15.68 -14.67
CA GLY A 147 -4.15 16.41 -13.42
C GLY A 147 -5.58 16.49 -12.92
N ASP A 148 -6.58 16.08 -13.71
CA ASP A 148 -7.96 15.90 -13.23
C ASP A 148 -8.01 14.78 -12.17
N ARG A 149 -8.98 14.87 -11.24
CA ARG A 149 -9.16 13.86 -10.20
C ARG A 149 -10.28 12.92 -10.58
N VAL A 150 -9.99 11.63 -10.46
CA VAL A 150 -10.96 10.54 -10.60
C VAL A 150 -11.09 9.86 -9.24
N ALA A 151 -12.29 9.86 -8.68
CA ALA A 151 -12.57 9.28 -7.38
C ALA A 151 -13.30 7.94 -7.51
N ALA A 152 -13.01 7.01 -6.63
CA ALA A 152 -13.72 5.74 -6.52
C ALA A 152 -14.30 5.51 -5.13
N TYR A 153 -15.58 5.18 -5.10
CA TYR A 153 -16.31 4.73 -3.93
C TYR A 153 -16.74 3.28 -4.18
N LEU A 154 -15.75 2.39 -4.07
CA LEU A 154 -15.81 1.01 -4.56
C LEU A 154 -15.27 0.00 -3.54
N PRO A 155 -15.78 -1.24 -3.53
CA PRO A 155 -15.12 -2.36 -2.88
C PRO A 155 -13.87 -2.81 -3.65
N ASN A 156 -13.18 -3.83 -3.16
CA ASN A 156 -11.96 -4.38 -3.75
C ASN A 156 -12.28 -5.26 -4.98
N LEU A 157 -12.72 -4.64 -6.06
CA LEU A 157 -13.12 -5.30 -7.32
C LEU A 157 -12.04 -5.18 -8.41
N PRO A 158 -12.07 -6.04 -9.44
CA PRO A 158 -11.26 -5.84 -10.64
C PRO A 158 -11.48 -4.47 -11.31
N GLU A 159 -12.71 -3.97 -11.33
CA GLU A 159 -13.08 -2.65 -11.85
C GLU A 159 -12.35 -1.52 -11.13
N THR A 160 -12.10 -1.67 -9.82
CA THR A 160 -11.35 -0.68 -9.02
C THR A 160 -9.91 -0.59 -9.50
N VAL A 161 -9.29 -1.74 -9.79
CA VAL A 161 -7.93 -1.81 -10.34
C VAL A 161 -7.87 -1.26 -11.76
N ILE A 162 -8.83 -1.63 -12.62
CA ILE A 162 -8.94 -1.15 -14.01
C ILE A 162 -9.06 0.38 -14.01
N ALA A 163 -9.93 0.93 -13.18
CA ALA A 163 -10.18 2.37 -13.11
C ALA A 163 -8.95 3.15 -12.63
N MET A 164 -8.24 2.63 -11.60
CA MET A 164 -6.99 3.23 -11.12
C MET A 164 -5.92 3.28 -12.22
N LEU A 165 -5.72 2.15 -12.92
CA LEU A 165 -4.71 2.07 -13.98
C LEU A 165 -5.06 2.94 -15.18
N ALA A 166 -6.34 2.99 -15.57
CA ALA A 166 -6.81 3.88 -16.63
C ALA A 166 -6.62 5.35 -16.27
N THR A 167 -6.94 5.74 -15.04
CA THR A 167 -6.70 7.10 -14.51
C THR A 167 -5.23 7.47 -14.58
N ALA A 168 -4.35 6.59 -14.07
CA ALA A 168 -2.91 6.79 -14.07
C ALA A 168 -2.32 6.84 -15.51
N SER A 169 -2.87 6.08 -16.46
CA SER A 169 -2.42 6.07 -17.85
C SER A 169 -2.56 7.44 -18.52
N LEU A 170 -3.60 8.20 -18.14
CA LEU A 170 -3.89 9.55 -18.64
C LEU A 170 -3.13 10.65 -17.89
N GLY A 171 -2.44 10.33 -16.81
CA GLY A 171 -1.85 11.34 -15.94
C GLY A 171 -2.88 12.06 -15.06
N ALA A 172 -4.08 11.54 -14.94
CA ALA A 172 -5.06 11.98 -13.97
C ALA A 172 -4.73 11.42 -12.57
N VAL A 173 -5.26 12.06 -11.53
CA VAL A 173 -4.96 11.77 -10.14
C VAL A 173 -6.05 10.88 -9.54
N TRP A 174 -5.64 9.73 -9.00
CA TRP A 174 -6.54 8.77 -8.37
C TRP A 174 -6.80 9.10 -6.91
N THR A 175 -8.03 8.88 -6.44
CA THR A 175 -8.38 8.84 -5.03
C THR A 175 -9.50 7.84 -4.78
N SER A 176 -9.54 7.20 -3.62
CA SER A 176 -10.54 6.16 -3.35
C SER A 176 -10.95 6.08 -1.89
N CYS A 177 -12.21 5.67 -1.68
CA CYS A 177 -12.81 5.31 -0.42
C CYS A 177 -13.51 3.96 -0.54
N SER A 178 -13.49 3.18 0.53
CA SER A 178 -14.27 1.96 0.64
C SER A 178 -15.77 2.27 0.85
N PRO A 179 -16.70 1.43 0.35
CA PRO A 179 -18.13 1.65 0.50
C PRO A 179 -18.64 1.51 1.94
N ASP A 180 -17.84 1.02 2.86
CA ASP A 180 -18.15 1.00 4.30
C ASP A 180 -17.97 2.36 4.98
N PHE A 181 -17.36 3.35 4.29
CA PHE A 181 -17.40 4.74 4.76
C PHE A 181 -18.80 5.31 4.56
N GLY A 182 -19.34 5.93 5.62
CA GLY A 182 -20.59 6.67 5.51
C GLY A 182 -20.45 7.88 4.55
N PRO A 183 -21.58 8.39 3.99
CA PRO A 183 -21.56 9.48 3.01
C PRO A 183 -20.74 10.69 3.45
N GLN A 184 -20.90 11.11 4.71
CA GLN A 184 -20.16 12.25 5.26
C GLN A 184 -18.65 12.03 5.23
N GLY A 185 -18.19 10.81 5.55
CA GLY A 185 -16.75 10.48 5.50
C GLY A 185 -16.19 10.52 4.08
N VAL A 186 -16.98 10.17 3.08
CA VAL A 186 -16.62 10.27 1.64
C VAL A 186 -16.60 11.75 1.21
N ILE A 187 -17.60 12.53 1.58
CA ILE A 187 -17.70 13.96 1.26
C ILE A 187 -16.55 14.75 1.89
N ASP A 188 -16.19 14.47 3.15
CA ASP A 188 -15.07 15.12 3.83
C ASP A 188 -13.72 14.88 3.13
N ARG A 189 -13.63 13.82 2.35
CA ARG A 189 -12.44 13.45 1.56
C ARG A 189 -12.53 14.00 0.14
N PHE A 190 -13.51 13.58 -0.61
CA PHE A 190 -13.63 13.91 -2.04
C PHE A 190 -13.97 15.38 -2.27
N GLY A 191 -14.69 16.01 -1.35
CA GLY A 191 -14.98 17.45 -1.41
C GLY A 191 -13.72 18.33 -1.38
N GLN A 192 -12.62 17.84 -0.80
CA GLN A 192 -11.36 18.57 -0.80
C GLN A 192 -10.61 18.50 -2.15
N VAL A 193 -10.74 17.39 -2.88
CA VAL A 193 -10.01 17.15 -4.12
C VAL A 193 -10.85 17.43 -5.38
N GLU A 194 -12.15 17.67 -5.21
CA GLU A 194 -13.06 18.08 -6.29
C GLU A 194 -12.96 17.17 -7.53
N PRO A 195 -13.32 15.88 -7.42
CA PRO A 195 -13.18 14.95 -8.53
C PRO A 195 -14.14 15.28 -9.68
N LYS A 196 -13.66 15.09 -10.91
CA LYS A 196 -14.44 15.27 -12.14
C LYS A 196 -15.31 14.05 -12.47
N VAL A 197 -14.78 12.86 -12.18
CA VAL A 197 -15.49 11.58 -12.34
C VAL A 197 -15.54 10.87 -11.00
N LEU A 198 -16.73 10.36 -10.66
CA LEU A 198 -16.94 9.45 -9.54
C LEU A 198 -17.27 8.05 -10.07
N ILE A 199 -16.53 7.04 -9.63
CA ILE A 199 -16.84 5.64 -9.92
C ILE A 199 -17.39 5.05 -8.62
N ALA A 200 -18.59 4.47 -8.69
CA ALA A 200 -19.27 3.90 -7.53
C ALA A 200 -19.87 2.54 -7.87
N CYS A 201 -20.38 1.82 -6.89
CA CYS A 201 -21.11 0.56 -7.10
C CYS A 201 -22.52 0.64 -6.52
N ASP A 202 -23.37 -0.30 -6.93
CA ASP A 202 -24.73 -0.46 -6.42
C ASP A 202 -24.77 -1.05 -5.00
N GLY A 203 -23.67 -1.62 -4.54
CA GLY A 203 -23.54 -2.17 -3.20
C GLY A 203 -22.30 -3.03 -3.01
N PHE A 204 -22.20 -3.68 -1.86
CA PHE A 204 -21.13 -4.60 -1.49
C PHE A 204 -21.65 -5.73 -0.60
N PHE A 205 -20.83 -6.76 -0.38
CA PHE A 205 -21.16 -7.87 0.51
C PHE A 205 -20.41 -7.75 1.84
N GLY A 206 -21.12 -8.01 2.93
CA GLY A 206 -20.53 -8.02 4.25
C GLY A 206 -21.30 -8.91 5.23
N SER A 207 -20.61 -9.88 5.83
CA SER A 207 -21.16 -10.80 6.84
C SER A 207 -22.44 -11.55 6.38
N GLY A 208 -22.45 -12.01 5.14
CA GLY A 208 -23.57 -12.77 4.55
C GLY A 208 -24.71 -11.91 4.02
N LYS A 209 -24.54 -10.59 3.96
CA LYS A 209 -25.59 -9.66 3.50
C LYS A 209 -25.11 -8.84 2.32
N SER A 210 -26.00 -8.54 1.40
CA SER A 210 -25.81 -7.48 0.41
C SER A 210 -26.24 -6.14 1.02
N ILE A 211 -25.39 -5.13 0.88
CA ILE A 211 -25.61 -3.78 1.40
C ILE A 211 -25.64 -2.83 0.22
N SER A 212 -26.78 -2.20 -0.03
CA SER A 212 -26.91 -1.22 -1.13
C SER A 212 -26.22 0.09 -0.77
N THR A 213 -25.54 0.69 -1.74
CA THR A 213 -24.88 2.00 -1.61
C THR A 213 -25.61 3.10 -2.38
N LEU A 214 -26.67 2.80 -3.11
CA LEU A 214 -27.33 3.74 -4.02
C LEU A 214 -27.76 5.05 -3.33
N THR A 215 -28.37 4.96 -2.15
CA THR A 215 -28.75 6.15 -1.37
C THR A 215 -27.54 6.96 -0.96
N ALA A 216 -26.46 6.30 -0.48
CA ALA A 216 -25.21 6.96 -0.10
C ALA A 216 -24.54 7.64 -1.30
N VAL A 217 -24.51 6.98 -2.44
CA VAL A 217 -24.00 7.54 -3.71
C VAL A 217 -24.79 8.79 -4.11
N GLY A 218 -26.14 8.74 -4.05
CA GLY A 218 -27.00 9.89 -4.34
C GLY A 218 -26.68 11.09 -3.42
N GLU A 219 -26.52 10.86 -2.13
CA GLU A 219 -26.13 11.90 -1.17
C GLU A 219 -24.74 12.47 -1.47
N VAL A 220 -23.75 11.62 -1.75
CA VAL A 220 -22.38 12.03 -2.11
C VAL A 220 -22.40 12.88 -3.38
N VAL A 221 -23.07 12.44 -4.45
CA VAL A 221 -23.15 13.15 -5.74
C VAL A 221 -23.82 14.51 -5.59
N SER A 222 -24.91 14.59 -4.80
CA SER A 222 -25.62 15.88 -4.56
C SER A 222 -24.75 16.93 -3.89
N ARG A 223 -23.73 16.51 -3.13
CA ARG A 223 -22.82 17.38 -2.37
C ARG A 223 -21.44 17.56 -3.02
N LEU A 224 -21.20 16.94 -4.17
CA LEU A 224 -19.97 17.07 -4.96
C LEU A 224 -20.28 17.70 -6.34
N PRO A 225 -20.43 19.03 -6.43
CA PRO A 225 -20.80 19.71 -7.68
C PRO A 225 -19.73 19.58 -8.77
N SER A 226 -18.49 19.28 -8.41
CA SER A 226 -17.38 19.06 -9.35
C SER A 226 -17.56 17.78 -10.20
N VAL A 227 -18.33 16.79 -9.70
CA VAL A 227 -18.54 15.52 -10.40
C VAL A 227 -19.43 15.76 -11.63
N GLN A 228 -18.89 15.49 -12.82
CA GLN A 228 -19.57 15.63 -14.10
C GLN A 228 -20.15 14.30 -14.60
N THR A 229 -19.54 13.18 -14.23
CA THR A 229 -19.96 11.83 -14.62
C THR A 229 -19.85 10.89 -13.42
N VAL A 230 -20.89 10.07 -13.23
CA VAL A 230 -20.92 9.00 -12.23
C VAL A 230 -20.95 7.67 -12.97
N VAL A 231 -19.91 6.84 -12.83
CA VAL A 231 -19.83 5.52 -13.44
C VAL A 231 -20.22 4.47 -12.40
N MET A 232 -21.32 3.74 -12.65
CA MET A 232 -21.86 2.76 -11.71
C MET A 232 -21.45 1.34 -12.07
N VAL A 233 -20.78 0.66 -11.15
CA VAL A 233 -20.45 -0.77 -11.25
C VAL A 233 -21.63 -1.58 -10.69
N SER A 234 -22.20 -2.44 -11.49
CA SER A 234 -23.24 -3.38 -11.09
C SER A 234 -22.57 -4.58 -10.40
N TYR A 235 -22.69 -4.69 -9.09
CA TYR A 235 -22.01 -5.73 -8.29
C TYR A 235 -22.98 -6.61 -7.49
N ILE A 236 -23.94 -6.02 -6.79
CA ILE A 236 -24.94 -6.79 -6.03
C ILE A 236 -26.19 -7.13 -6.86
N GLN A 237 -26.39 -6.40 -7.95
CA GLN A 237 -27.47 -6.63 -8.91
C GLN A 237 -26.89 -6.95 -10.30
N PRO A 238 -27.60 -7.66 -11.16
CA PRO A 238 -27.17 -7.88 -12.55
C PRO A 238 -27.00 -6.56 -13.34
N ARG A 239 -27.79 -5.54 -13.00
CA ARG A 239 -27.68 -4.16 -13.46
C ARG A 239 -28.15 -3.21 -12.38
N ALA A 240 -27.32 -2.20 -12.09
CA ALA A 240 -27.63 -1.19 -11.10
C ALA A 240 -28.83 -0.34 -11.52
N GLU A 241 -29.70 -0.01 -10.58
CA GLU A 241 -30.78 0.94 -10.79
C GLU A 241 -30.23 2.36 -10.73
N LEU A 242 -30.27 3.06 -11.88
CA LEU A 242 -29.71 4.42 -12.00
C LEU A 242 -30.79 5.51 -11.90
N ALA A 243 -32.06 5.14 -11.79
CA ALA A 243 -33.14 6.09 -11.67
C ALA A 243 -32.96 6.99 -10.44
N GLY A 244 -32.96 8.31 -10.65
CA GLY A 244 -32.73 9.28 -9.58
C GLY A 244 -31.27 9.59 -9.25
N LEU A 245 -30.31 8.99 -9.95
CA LEU A 245 -28.90 9.36 -9.88
C LEU A 245 -28.52 10.24 -11.08
N ASP A 246 -28.36 11.52 -10.82
CA ASP A 246 -27.96 12.47 -11.87
C ASP A 246 -26.59 12.13 -12.44
N ARG A 247 -26.43 12.27 -13.76
CA ARG A 247 -25.14 12.08 -14.46
C ARG A 247 -24.58 10.66 -14.37
N ALA A 248 -25.40 9.67 -13.96
CA ALA A 248 -24.99 8.28 -13.82
C ALA A 248 -25.10 7.51 -15.14
N VAL A 249 -24.07 6.67 -15.37
CA VAL A 249 -24.01 5.72 -16.49
C VAL A 249 -23.52 4.37 -15.96
N ASP A 250 -24.09 3.27 -16.48
CA ASP A 250 -23.59 1.92 -16.13
C ASP A 250 -22.18 1.71 -16.68
N TRP A 251 -21.34 0.98 -15.96
CA TRP A 251 -19.94 0.69 -16.34
C TRP A 251 -19.83 0.07 -17.74
N GLN A 252 -20.71 -0.89 -18.05
CA GLN A 252 -20.66 -1.57 -19.34
C GLN A 252 -21.05 -0.61 -20.48
N ASP A 253 -22.07 0.21 -20.26
CA ASP A 253 -22.50 1.22 -21.23
C ASP A 253 -21.41 2.30 -21.42
N PHE A 254 -20.70 2.67 -20.35
CA PHE A 254 -19.62 3.65 -20.39
C PHE A 254 -18.44 3.21 -21.27
N ILE A 255 -18.08 1.92 -21.23
CA ILE A 255 -16.98 1.38 -22.02
C ILE A 255 -17.40 0.77 -23.37
N ALA A 256 -18.69 0.53 -23.58
CA ALA A 256 -19.20 -0.16 -24.78
C ALA A 256 -18.79 0.49 -26.12
N PRO A 257 -18.73 1.85 -26.24
CA PRO A 257 -18.34 2.49 -27.50
C PRO A 257 -16.87 2.26 -27.91
N PHE A 258 -16.02 1.77 -27.00
CA PHE A 258 -14.57 1.73 -27.23
C PHE A 258 -14.06 0.29 -27.41
N ALA A 259 -13.29 0.08 -28.47
CA ALA A 259 -12.54 -1.14 -28.68
C ALA A 259 -11.18 -1.07 -27.96
N ALA A 260 -10.67 -2.21 -27.53
CA ALA A 260 -9.32 -2.28 -27.00
C ALA A 260 -8.28 -1.88 -28.08
N SER A 261 -7.35 -1.06 -27.70
CA SER A 261 -6.24 -0.58 -28.56
C SER A 261 -4.99 -0.34 -27.71
N ASP A 262 -3.87 -0.06 -28.34
CA ASP A 262 -2.70 0.36 -27.60
C ASP A 262 -2.98 1.64 -26.80
N ILE A 263 -2.57 1.61 -25.51
CA ILE A 263 -2.75 2.74 -24.62
C ILE A 263 -1.67 3.79 -24.91
N ASP A 264 -2.12 5.00 -25.21
CA ASP A 264 -1.26 6.17 -25.28
C ASP A 264 -0.98 6.67 -23.85
N PHE A 265 0.11 6.17 -23.26
CA PHE A 265 0.50 6.51 -21.91
C PHE A 265 1.09 7.93 -21.85
N ALA A 266 0.51 8.78 -21.01
CA ALA A 266 1.06 10.09 -20.74
C ALA A 266 2.44 9.97 -20.08
N MET A 267 3.50 10.47 -20.73
CA MET A 267 4.87 10.47 -20.17
C MET A 267 5.06 11.66 -19.25
N LEU A 268 5.11 11.41 -17.96
CA LEU A 268 4.98 12.39 -16.90
C LEU A 268 6.29 12.58 -16.13
N PRO A 269 6.53 13.76 -15.52
CA PRO A 269 7.63 13.93 -14.59
C PRO A 269 7.58 12.90 -13.45
N PHE A 270 8.74 12.56 -12.89
CA PHE A 270 8.86 11.64 -11.75
C PHE A 270 7.94 12.02 -10.59
N ASN A 271 7.88 13.31 -10.27
CA ASN A 271 7.04 13.85 -9.20
C ASN A 271 5.64 14.30 -9.67
N HIS A 272 5.12 13.75 -10.80
CA HIS A 272 3.73 14.01 -11.16
C HIS A 272 2.78 13.38 -10.13
N PRO A 273 1.73 14.09 -9.66
CA PRO A 273 0.75 13.51 -8.73
C PRO A 273 0.10 12.25 -9.31
N LEU A 274 0.18 11.14 -8.58
CA LEU A 274 -0.44 9.88 -8.95
C LEU A 274 -1.75 9.68 -8.20
N LEU A 275 -1.69 9.85 -6.88
CA LEU A 275 -2.81 9.55 -6.00
C LEU A 275 -2.87 10.50 -4.81
N VAL A 276 -4.09 10.73 -4.31
CA VAL A 276 -4.34 11.42 -3.05
C VAL A 276 -4.89 10.43 -2.06
N MET A 277 -4.20 10.30 -0.93
CA MET A 277 -4.61 9.45 0.18
C MET A 277 -5.00 10.29 1.39
N TYR A 278 -5.79 9.70 2.26
CA TYR A 278 -6.33 10.39 3.43
C TYR A 278 -5.81 9.77 4.71
N SER A 279 -5.35 10.60 5.63
CA SER A 279 -5.07 10.20 6.99
C SER A 279 -5.77 11.13 7.97
N SER A 280 -6.17 10.59 9.12
CA SER A 280 -6.82 11.37 10.16
C SER A 280 -5.87 12.47 10.66
N GLY A 281 -6.37 13.69 10.73
CA GLY A 281 -5.66 14.81 11.32
C GLY A 281 -6.19 15.11 12.71
N THR A 282 -5.41 15.82 13.51
CA THR A 282 -5.83 16.33 14.84
C THR A 282 -6.95 17.37 14.76
N THR A 283 -7.20 17.94 13.57
CA THR A 283 -8.20 18.98 13.33
C THR A 283 -9.58 18.47 12.91
N GLY A 284 -9.74 17.13 12.81
CA GLY A 284 -11.00 16.48 12.45
C GLY A 284 -11.28 16.38 10.95
N ILE A 285 -10.65 17.19 10.09
CA ILE A 285 -10.70 17.03 8.63
C ILE A 285 -9.50 16.17 8.20
N PRO A 286 -9.69 15.10 7.40
CA PRO A 286 -8.60 14.28 6.93
C PRO A 286 -7.54 15.08 6.18
N LYS A 287 -6.24 14.78 6.43
CA LYS A 287 -5.16 15.28 5.59
C LYS A 287 -5.27 14.62 4.22
N CYS A 288 -5.17 15.40 3.15
CA CYS A 288 -5.11 14.92 1.77
C CYS A 288 -3.64 14.88 1.34
N ILE A 289 -3.03 13.71 1.40
CA ILE A 289 -1.60 13.52 1.14
C ILE A 289 -1.42 13.19 -0.34
N VAL A 290 -0.63 14.00 -1.04
CA VAL A 290 -0.36 13.82 -2.48
C VAL A 290 0.90 13.00 -2.68
N HIS A 291 0.78 11.86 -3.37
CA HIS A 291 1.92 11.00 -3.70
C HIS A 291 2.28 11.04 -5.18
N GLY A 292 3.58 11.09 -5.45
CA GLY A 292 4.14 11.15 -6.80
C GLY A 292 4.24 9.77 -7.46
N ALA A 293 4.12 9.75 -8.79
CA ALA A 293 4.12 8.51 -9.58
C ALA A 293 5.44 7.73 -9.50
N GLY A 294 6.57 8.42 -9.73
CA GLY A 294 7.88 7.77 -9.73
C GLY A 294 8.31 7.29 -8.35
N GLY A 295 8.07 8.11 -7.32
CA GLY A 295 8.40 7.77 -5.94
C GLY A 295 7.63 6.55 -5.45
N THR A 296 6.31 6.52 -5.69
CA THR A 296 5.46 5.37 -5.36
C THR A 296 5.93 4.11 -6.08
N LEU A 297 6.19 4.20 -7.39
CA LEU A 297 6.65 3.06 -8.20
C LEU A 297 7.97 2.47 -7.69
N LEU A 298 8.97 3.31 -7.44
CA LEU A 298 10.29 2.85 -6.99
C LEU A 298 10.26 2.25 -5.58
N MET A 299 9.54 2.89 -4.66
CA MET A 299 9.43 2.38 -3.29
C MET A 299 8.71 1.03 -3.26
N HIS A 300 7.58 0.89 -3.98
CA HIS A 300 6.89 -0.38 -4.07
C HIS A 300 7.72 -1.45 -4.76
N ALA A 301 8.45 -1.10 -5.84
CA ALA A 301 9.35 -2.05 -6.50
C ALA A 301 10.45 -2.57 -5.56
N LYS A 302 11.05 -1.68 -4.74
CA LYS A 302 12.01 -2.05 -3.68
C LYS A 302 11.41 -3.06 -2.71
N GLU A 303 10.21 -2.77 -2.21
CA GLU A 303 9.54 -3.60 -1.21
C GLU A 303 9.11 -4.94 -1.80
N HIS A 304 8.48 -4.94 -2.97
CA HIS A 304 8.04 -6.16 -3.62
C HIS A 304 9.21 -7.06 -4.01
N ARG A 305 10.16 -6.52 -4.75
CA ARG A 305 11.26 -7.32 -5.30
C ARG A 305 12.26 -7.77 -4.25
N LEU A 306 12.68 -6.86 -3.36
CA LEU A 306 13.78 -7.11 -2.43
C LEU A 306 13.27 -7.62 -1.08
N HIS A 307 12.33 -6.92 -0.46
CA HIS A 307 11.90 -7.21 0.90
C HIS A 307 10.84 -8.32 0.99
N CYS A 308 10.04 -8.49 -0.05
CA CYS A 308 9.05 -9.56 -0.13
C CYS A 308 9.47 -10.71 -1.07
N ASP A 309 10.55 -10.54 -1.84
CA ASP A 309 10.99 -11.54 -2.84
C ASP A 309 9.87 -11.95 -3.81
N ILE A 310 9.01 -10.98 -4.18
CA ILE A 310 7.94 -11.22 -5.16
C ILE A 310 8.55 -11.36 -6.55
N ARG A 311 8.14 -12.41 -7.25
CA ARG A 311 8.61 -12.81 -8.56
C ARG A 311 7.46 -12.89 -9.56
N ARG A 312 7.80 -13.00 -10.82
CA ARG A 312 6.82 -13.29 -11.87
C ARG A 312 6.01 -14.54 -11.50
N ASP A 313 4.72 -14.49 -11.77
CA ASP A 313 3.73 -15.55 -11.48
C ASP A 313 3.47 -15.86 -10.01
N ASP A 314 4.06 -15.13 -9.06
CA ASP A 314 3.64 -15.19 -7.67
C ASP A 314 2.21 -14.70 -7.51
N ARG A 315 1.48 -15.29 -6.58
CA ARG A 315 0.10 -14.91 -6.26
C ARG A 315 0.09 -14.16 -4.94
N VAL A 316 -0.19 -12.87 -5.04
CA VAL A 316 -0.12 -11.95 -3.89
C VAL A 316 -1.50 -11.57 -3.45
N PHE A 317 -1.81 -11.84 -2.21
CA PHE A 317 -3.04 -11.48 -1.53
C PHE A 317 -2.73 -10.50 -0.40
N TYR A 318 -3.51 -9.45 -0.28
CA TYR A 318 -3.58 -8.63 0.90
C TYR A 318 -5.04 -8.30 1.21
N TYR A 319 -5.50 -8.62 2.43
CA TYR A 319 -6.83 -8.21 2.84
C TYR A 319 -6.85 -6.70 3.11
N ALA A 320 -7.30 -5.96 2.13
CA ALA A 320 -7.35 -4.50 2.15
C ALA A 320 -8.53 -3.99 1.31
N THR A 321 -9.08 -2.84 1.70
CA THR A 321 -10.03 -2.08 0.89
C THR A 321 -9.32 -0.98 0.11
N CYS A 322 -9.93 -0.46 -0.95
CA CYS A 322 -9.30 0.58 -1.79
C CYS A 322 -9.05 1.92 -1.07
N GLY A 323 -9.64 2.12 0.10
CA GLY A 323 -9.36 3.27 0.96
C GLY A 323 -8.08 3.14 1.80
N TRP A 324 -7.45 1.97 1.81
CA TRP A 324 -6.23 1.71 2.56
C TRP A 324 -4.98 1.84 1.70
N MET A 325 -3.87 2.27 2.30
CA MET A 325 -2.58 2.36 1.62
C MET A 325 -2.13 0.99 1.07
N MET A 326 -2.33 -0.08 1.84
CA MET A 326 -1.93 -1.42 1.43
C MET A 326 -2.65 -1.93 0.19
N TRP A 327 -3.81 -1.38 -0.18
CA TRP A 327 -4.43 -1.69 -1.45
C TRP A 327 -3.62 -1.13 -2.64
N ASN A 328 -3.12 0.11 -2.53
CA ASN A 328 -2.26 0.71 -3.56
C ASN A 328 -0.93 -0.05 -3.68
N TRP A 329 -0.39 -0.48 -2.54
CA TRP A 329 0.78 -1.34 -2.49
C TRP A 329 0.52 -2.69 -3.17
N LEU A 330 -0.62 -3.33 -2.87
CA LEU A 330 -1.02 -4.60 -3.51
C LEU A 330 -1.15 -4.46 -5.03
N VAL A 331 -1.87 -3.44 -5.53
CA VAL A 331 -2.03 -3.22 -6.97
C VAL A 331 -0.68 -3.10 -7.66
N SER A 332 0.29 -2.46 -7.03
CA SER A 332 1.63 -2.25 -7.58
C SER A 332 2.44 -3.53 -7.79
N VAL A 333 2.03 -4.70 -7.25
CA VAL A 333 2.74 -5.97 -7.51
C VAL A 333 2.65 -6.41 -8.99
N LEU A 334 1.70 -5.85 -9.75
CA LEU A 334 1.64 -6.05 -11.21
C LEU A 334 2.94 -5.60 -11.91
N ALA A 335 3.67 -4.63 -11.35
CA ALA A 335 4.98 -4.22 -11.85
C ALA A 335 6.05 -5.33 -11.70
N ALA A 336 5.85 -6.28 -10.81
CA ALA A 336 6.66 -7.49 -10.69
C ALA A 336 6.16 -8.64 -11.58
N GLU A 337 5.13 -8.41 -12.40
CA GLU A 337 4.47 -9.40 -13.26
C GLU A 337 3.80 -10.54 -12.46
N ALA A 338 3.45 -10.26 -11.21
CA ALA A 338 2.74 -11.15 -10.31
C ALA A 338 1.22 -11.03 -10.47
N THR A 339 0.49 -11.99 -9.93
CA THR A 339 -0.96 -12.06 -9.94
C THR A 339 -1.55 -11.42 -8.68
N LEU A 340 -2.50 -10.51 -8.84
CA LEU A 340 -3.32 -10.00 -7.74
C LEU A 340 -4.38 -11.03 -7.35
N VAL A 341 -4.47 -11.35 -6.07
CA VAL A 341 -5.61 -12.09 -5.52
C VAL A 341 -6.44 -11.12 -4.69
N LEU A 342 -7.65 -10.85 -5.15
CA LEU A 342 -8.57 -9.89 -4.56
C LEU A 342 -9.72 -10.61 -3.86
N TYR A 343 -10.15 -10.07 -2.73
CA TYR A 343 -11.33 -10.57 -2.00
C TYR A 343 -12.19 -9.39 -1.55
N ASP A 344 -13.51 -9.50 -1.78
CA ASP A 344 -14.50 -8.60 -1.21
C ASP A 344 -15.45 -9.38 -0.30
N GLY A 345 -15.55 -8.97 0.95
CA GLY A 345 -16.39 -9.58 1.97
C GLY A 345 -15.76 -9.61 3.36
N SER A 346 -16.50 -10.17 4.31
CA SER A 346 -16.01 -10.32 5.69
C SER A 346 -14.89 -11.35 5.80
N PRO A 347 -13.76 -11.04 6.44
CA PRO A 347 -12.66 -11.99 6.65
C PRO A 347 -13.01 -13.05 7.71
N PHE A 348 -14.15 -12.90 8.42
CA PHE A 348 -14.57 -13.76 9.50
C PHE A 348 -15.61 -14.82 9.10
N LEU A 349 -15.97 -14.90 7.82
CA LEU A 349 -16.79 -16.02 7.31
C LEU A 349 -16.10 -17.36 7.57
N GLY A 350 -16.91 -18.42 7.66
CA GLY A 350 -16.39 -19.75 7.98
C GLY A 350 -15.68 -19.79 9.34
N ARG A 351 -16.10 -18.97 10.30
CA ARG A 351 -15.43 -18.79 11.60
C ARG A 351 -13.99 -18.26 11.48
N GLY A 352 -13.69 -17.46 10.43
CA GLY A 352 -12.38 -16.87 10.18
C GLY A 352 -11.46 -17.70 9.28
N SER A 353 -11.96 -18.78 8.65
CA SER A 353 -11.14 -19.63 7.75
C SER A 353 -11.16 -19.15 6.29
N VAL A 354 -12.14 -18.35 5.87
CA VAL A 354 -12.39 -18.00 4.47
C VAL A 354 -11.16 -17.48 3.72
N LEU A 355 -10.29 -16.72 4.38
CA LEU A 355 -9.08 -16.21 3.74
C LEU A 355 -8.03 -17.32 3.55
N PHE A 356 -8.03 -18.35 4.40
CA PHE A 356 -7.16 -19.52 4.23
C PHE A 356 -7.72 -20.50 3.21
N ASP A 357 -9.06 -20.61 3.10
CA ASP A 357 -9.72 -21.33 2.01
C ASP A 357 -9.26 -20.74 0.67
N LEU A 358 -9.37 -19.41 0.51
CA LEU A 358 -8.88 -18.68 -0.65
C LEU A 358 -7.37 -18.91 -0.89
N ALA A 359 -6.55 -18.80 0.16
CA ALA A 359 -5.12 -18.93 0.04
C ALA A 359 -4.69 -20.34 -0.40
N ALA A 360 -5.38 -21.39 0.07
CA ALA A 360 -5.11 -22.76 -0.31
C ALA A 360 -5.58 -23.06 -1.73
N GLU A 361 -6.82 -22.68 -2.08
CA GLU A 361 -7.41 -22.88 -3.40
C GLU A 361 -6.62 -22.18 -4.51
N GLU A 362 -6.27 -20.91 -4.27
CA GLU A 362 -5.57 -20.08 -5.25
C GLU A 362 -4.03 -20.18 -5.14
N ARG A 363 -3.53 -21.06 -4.25
CA ARG A 363 -2.08 -21.26 -4.05
C ARG A 363 -1.33 -19.93 -3.82
N VAL A 364 -1.86 -19.09 -2.94
CA VAL A 364 -1.28 -17.80 -2.59
C VAL A 364 0.15 -17.97 -2.06
N THR A 365 1.09 -17.22 -2.63
CA THR A 365 2.52 -17.25 -2.24
C THR A 365 2.85 -16.22 -1.17
N HIS A 366 2.17 -15.08 -1.19
CA HIS A 366 2.31 -13.97 -0.25
C HIS A 366 0.95 -13.62 0.31
N PHE A 367 0.79 -13.77 1.62
CA PHE A 367 -0.49 -13.61 2.30
C PHE A 367 -0.41 -12.44 3.28
N GLY A 368 -1.12 -11.36 3.00
CA GLY A 368 -1.12 -10.14 3.81
C GLY A 368 -2.43 -9.94 4.57
N VAL A 369 -2.32 -9.66 5.86
CA VAL A 369 -3.46 -9.38 6.75
C VAL A 369 -3.08 -8.38 7.84
N SER A 370 -4.06 -7.82 8.55
CA SER A 370 -3.78 -6.98 9.70
C SER A 370 -3.40 -7.81 10.93
N ALA A 371 -2.62 -7.22 11.84
CA ALA A 371 -2.32 -7.85 13.15
C ALA A 371 -3.61 -8.15 13.93
N LYS A 372 -4.62 -7.27 13.84
CA LYS A 372 -5.92 -7.51 14.48
C LYS A 372 -6.67 -8.72 13.94
N TYR A 373 -6.57 -9.00 12.65
CA TYR A 373 -7.15 -10.22 12.11
C TYR A 373 -6.47 -11.46 12.71
N LEU A 374 -5.13 -11.46 12.79
CA LEU A 374 -4.39 -12.57 13.41
C LEU A 374 -4.77 -12.77 14.88
N ASP A 375 -4.88 -11.69 15.64
CA ASP A 375 -5.32 -11.76 17.04
C ASP A 375 -6.76 -12.31 17.19
N ALA A 376 -7.66 -11.88 16.30
CA ALA A 376 -9.06 -12.32 16.33
C ALA A 376 -9.18 -13.81 16.01
N ILE A 377 -8.52 -14.31 14.97
CA ILE A 377 -8.57 -15.72 14.60
C ILE A 377 -7.82 -16.62 15.60
N ALA A 378 -6.78 -16.11 16.25
CA ALA A 378 -6.13 -16.80 17.37
C ALA A 378 -7.09 -17.00 18.54
N LYS A 379 -7.88 -15.98 18.91
CA LYS A 379 -8.94 -16.08 19.93
C LYS A 379 -10.06 -17.04 19.54
N LEU A 380 -10.40 -17.11 18.24
CA LEU A 380 -11.35 -18.06 17.68
C LEU A 380 -10.77 -19.48 17.57
N LYS A 381 -9.49 -19.67 17.92
CA LYS A 381 -8.75 -20.93 17.84
C LYS A 381 -8.72 -21.56 16.45
N VAL A 382 -8.67 -20.71 15.42
CA VAL A 382 -8.51 -21.15 14.02
C VAL A 382 -7.10 -21.73 13.87
N LYS A 383 -6.99 -22.92 13.29
CA LYS A 383 -5.71 -23.64 13.09
C LYS A 383 -5.53 -24.08 11.64
N PRO A 384 -5.15 -23.16 10.75
CA PRO A 384 -4.99 -23.47 9.33
C PRO A 384 -4.01 -24.62 9.06
N VAL A 385 -2.96 -24.75 9.86
CA VAL A 385 -1.99 -25.86 9.75
C VAL A 385 -2.65 -27.27 9.79
N ALA A 386 -3.79 -27.39 10.47
CA ALA A 386 -4.50 -28.67 10.60
C ALA A 386 -5.54 -28.90 9.49
N THR A 387 -5.95 -27.85 8.78
CA THR A 387 -7.11 -27.88 7.88
C THR A 387 -6.82 -27.50 6.45
N HIS A 388 -5.73 -26.77 6.19
CA HIS A 388 -5.41 -26.22 4.87
C HIS A 388 -4.02 -26.64 4.39
N ARG A 389 -3.88 -26.83 3.08
CA ARG A 389 -2.58 -26.99 2.43
C ARG A 389 -2.09 -25.63 1.94
N LEU A 390 -1.17 -25.05 2.70
CA LEU A 390 -0.56 -23.74 2.38
C LEU A 390 0.86 -23.88 1.81
N ASP A 391 1.09 -24.92 1.01
CA ASP A 391 2.43 -25.29 0.52
C ASP A 391 3.07 -24.17 -0.31
N ALA A 392 2.27 -23.44 -1.07
CA ALA A 392 2.75 -22.31 -1.89
C ALA A 392 3.13 -21.07 -1.08
N MET A 393 2.57 -20.91 0.13
CA MET A 393 2.77 -19.71 0.94
C MET A 393 4.20 -19.65 1.48
N ARG A 394 4.95 -18.65 1.05
CA ARG A 394 6.35 -18.41 1.46
C ARG A 394 6.48 -17.26 2.44
N MET A 395 5.56 -16.29 2.36
CA MET A 395 5.59 -15.11 3.21
C MET A 395 4.20 -14.77 3.73
N LEU A 396 4.12 -14.42 5.01
CA LEU A 396 2.96 -13.80 5.63
C LEU A 396 3.33 -12.37 6.05
N LEU A 397 2.56 -11.39 5.56
CA LEU A 397 2.76 -9.98 5.89
C LEU A 397 1.70 -9.51 6.88
N SER A 398 2.12 -8.69 7.84
CA SER A 398 1.21 -8.14 8.84
C SER A 398 1.49 -6.67 9.11
N THR A 399 0.45 -5.83 9.07
CA THR A 399 0.53 -4.40 9.39
C THR A 399 -0.79 -3.86 9.94
N GLY A 400 -0.89 -2.53 10.03
CA GLY A 400 -2.07 -1.82 10.54
C GLY A 400 -2.00 -1.55 12.04
N SER A 401 -1.32 -2.39 12.78
CA SER A 401 -0.87 -2.20 14.16
C SER A 401 0.31 -3.13 14.42
N ALA A 402 1.04 -2.92 15.51
CA ALA A 402 2.11 -3.83 15.91
C ALA A 402 1.56 -5.24 16.14
N LEU A 403 2.20 -6.24 15.55
CA LEU A 403 1.87 -7.64 15.83
C LEU A 403 2.44 -8.01 17.21
N SER A 404 1.59 -8.56 18.07
CA SER A 404 2.01 -8.98 19.40
C SER A 404 3.00 -10.15 19.34
N PRO A 405 3.90 -10.29 20.32
CA PRO A 405 4.78 -11.46 20.40
C PRO A 405 4.03 -12.80 20.37
N GLU A 406 2.84 -12.87 20.97
CA GLU A 406 1.94 -14.02 20.95
C GLU A 406 1.37 -14.27 19.54
N GLY A 407 1.15 -13.20 18.76
CA GLY A 407 0.76 -13.27 17.35
C GLY A 407 1.83 -13.93 16.49
N PHE A 408 3.12 -13.63 16.74
CA PHE A 408 4.24 -14.35 16.07
C PHE A 408 4.21 -15.84 16.38
N GLU A 409 4.06 -16.22 17.67
CA GLU A 409 3.97 -17.62 18.08
C GLU A 409 2.77 -18.34 17.46
N TYR A 410 1.61 -17.65 17.39
CA TYR A 410 0.41 -18.19 16.77
C TYR A 410 0.64 -18.51 15.29
N VAL A 411 1.27 -17.62 14.53
CA VAL A 411 1.56 -17.84 13.10
C VAL A 411 2.38 -19.13 12.92
N TYR A 412 3.48 -19.29 13.66
CA TYR A 412 4.36 -20.46 13.49
C TYR A 412 3.79 -21.75 14.05
N ARG A 413 2.97 -21.68 15.07
CA ARG A 413 2.33 -22.85 15.70
C ARG A 413 1.08 -23.32 14.97
N ASP A 414 0.21 -22.37 14.58
CA ASP A 414 -1.16 -22.68 14.15
C ASP A 414 -1.45 -22.38 12.68
N ILE A 415 -0.61 -21.56 11.99
CA ILE A 415 -0.78 -21.27 10.56
C ILE A 415 0.22 -22.08 9.73
N LYS A 416 1.51 -21.76 9.82
CA LYS A 416 2.56 -22.48 9.08
C LYS A 416 3.93 -22.21 9.72
N SER A 417 4.68 -23.28 9.99
CA SER A 417 6.00 -23.20 10.63
C SER A 417 7.14 -22.79 9.68
N ASP A 418 6.99 -23.03 8.37
CA ASP A 418 8.00 -22.72 7.35
C ASP A 418 7.53 -21.61 6.41
N LEU A 419 7.61 -20.38 6.88
CA LEU A 419 7.39 -19.15 6.09
C LEU A 419 8.12 -17.97 6.72
N CYS A 420 8.42 -16.96 5.92
CA CYS A 420 8.91 -15.68 6.42
C CYS A 420 7.72 -14.86 6.94
N LEU A 421 7.66 -14.58 8.25
CA LEU A 421 6.69 -13.67 8.83
C LEU A 421 7.25 -12.24 8.81
N ALA A 422 6.72 -11.42 7.93
CA ALA A 422 7.09 -10.02 7.76
C ALA A 422 6.08 -9.11 8.46
N SER A 423 6.35 -8.73 9.72
CA SER A 423 5.67 -7.57 10.30
C SER A 423 6.26 -6.31 9.67
N ILE A 424 5.41 -5.38 9.20
CA ILE A 424 5.83 -4.18 8.47
C ILE A 424 5.28 -2.92 9.12
N SER A 425 6.09 -1.86 9.12
CA SER A 425 5.74 -0.54 9.65
C SER A 425 6.09 0.56 8.66
N GLY A 426 5.13 1.41 8.44
CA GLY A 426 5.17 2.56 7.55
C GLY A 426 3.84 3.27 7.62
N GLY A 427 3.34 3.77 6.50
CA GLY A 427 2.00 4.38 6.55
C GLY A 427 1.58 5.10 5.29
N THR A 428 0.35 5.59 5.37
CA THR A 428 -0.27 6.42 4.35
C THR A 428 0.58 7.65 4.02
N ASP A 429 1.28 8.18 5.03
CA ASP A 429 2.09 9.39 4.93
C ASP A 429 3.26 9.25 3.94
N ILE A 430 3.79 8.06 3.75
CA ILE A 430 4.90 7.80 2.83
C ILE A 430 4.54 6.81 1.71
N VAL A 431 3.33 6.28 1.71
CA VAL A 431 2.83 5.21 0.81
C VAL A 431 3.78 4.00 0.71
N ALA A 432 4.52 3.72 1.77
CA ALA A 432 5.62 2.77 1.83
C ALA A 432 5.90 2.35 3.28
N CYS A 433 7.00 1.58 3.49
CA CYS A 433 7.45 1.11 4.79
C CYS A 433 8.85 1.65 5.16
N PHE A 434 9.04 1.94 6.44
CA PHE A 434 10.35 2.24 7.04
C PHE A 434 11.08 0.97 7.47
N ALA A 435 10.33 0.01 8.01
CA ALA A 435 10.83 -1.26 8.51
C ALA A 435 9.91 -2.40 8.09
N GLY A 436 10.47 -3.60 7.96
CA GLY A 436 9.67 -4.72 7.48
C GLY A 436 10.41 -6.02 7.32
N GLY A 437 9.98 -6.82 6.33
CA GLY A 437 10.49 -8.15 6.05
C GLY A 437 11.82 -8.17 5.28
N ASN A 438 12.46 -9.33 5.39
CA ASN A 438 13.64 -9.65 4.60
C ASN A 438 13.73 -11.17 4.42
N PRO A 439 13.71 -11.69 3.18
CA PRO A 439 13.72 -13.13 2.93
C PRO A 439 15.01 -13.81 3.37
N ASN A 440 16.09 -13.04 3.61
CA ASN A 440 17.41 -13.56 3.95
C ASN A 440 17.73 -13.50 5.45
N LEU A 441 16.86 -12.88 6.26
CA LEU A 441 17.09 -12.70 7.69
C LEU A 441 16.18 -13.62 8.53
N PRO A 442 16.64 -14.01 9.73
CA PRO A 442 15.79 -14.73 10.67
C PRO A 442 14.64 -13.85 11.17
N VAL A 443 13.57 -14.49 11.63
CA VAL A 443 12.44 -13.84 12.31
C VAL A 443 12.56 -14.05 13.81
N TYR A 444 12.60 -12.97 14.56
CA TYR A 444 12.58 -12.98 16.02
C TYR A 444 11.20 -12.60 16.56
N ARG A 445 10.86 -13.12 17.72
CA ARG A 445 9.58 -12.91 18.37
C ARG A 445 9.35 -11.42 18.70
N GLY A 446 8.30 -10.84 18.10
CA GLY A 446 7.90 -9.45 18.37
C GLY A 446 8.74 -8.39 17.64
N GLU A 447 9.68 -8.78 16.77
CA GLU A 447 10.54 -7.85 16.04
C GLU A 447 10.18 -7.80 14.55
N LEU A 448 10.17 -6.59 13.97
CA LEU A 448 10.30 -6.40 12.52
C LEU A 448 11.75 -6.71 12.15
N GLN A 449 11.95 -7.46 11.05
CA GLN A 449 13.26 -8.04 10.75
C GLN A 449 14.37 -7.00 10.51
N CYS A 450 14.04 -5.85 9.87
CA CYS A 450 15.05 -4.86 9.52
C CYS A 450 14.46 -3.49 9.15
N ARG A 451 15.32 -2.47 9.16
CA ARG A 451 15.11 -1.21 8.46
C ARG A 451 15.24 -1.46 6.96
N LEU A 452 14.35 -0.87 6.14
CA LEU A 452 14.33 -1.16 4.71
C LEU A 452 15.47 -0.45 3.96
N LEU A 453 15.94 -1.04 2.86
CA LEU A 453 16.98 -0.46 2.01
C LEU A 453 16.58 0.94 1.50
N GLY A 454 17.55 1.85 1.41
CA GLY A 454 17.35 3.23 0.98
C GLY A 454 16.61 4.12 1.98
N MET A 455 16.31 3.59 3.19
CA MET A 455 15.62 4.31 4.26
C MET A 455 16.57 4.50 5.44
N ALA A 456 17.04 5.73 5.65
CA ALA A 456 17.93 6.09 6.75
C ALA A 456 17.15 6.21 8.08
N VAL A 457 16.48 5.12 8.46
CA VAL A 457 15.65 5.05 9.67
C VAL A 457 16.54 5.04 10.90
N GLU A 458 16.17 5.84 11.88
CA GLU A 458 16.81 5.92 13.19
C GLU A 458 15.77 6.02 14.30
N VAL A 459 16.15 5.67 15.51
CA VAL A 459 15.38 5.91 16.72
C VAL A 459 16.15 6.92 17.57
N VAL A 460 15.47 8.00 17.94
CA VAL A 460 16.09 9.11 18.65
C VAL A 460 15.38 9.41 19.97
N ASP A 461 16.15 9.94 20.93
CA ASP A 461 15.61 10.48 22.18
C ASP A 461 14.90 11.85 21.97
N GLU A 462 14.45 12.46 23.05
CA GLU A 462 13.77 13.77 23.02
C GLU A 462 14.67 14.91 22.50
N LEU A 463 15.99 14.73 22.55
CA LEU A 463 16.99 15.69 22.07
C LEU A 463 17.44 15.42 20.62
N GLY A 464 16.83 14.40 19.95
CA GLY A 464 17.18 14.00 18.61
C GLY A 464 18.49 13.18 18.51
N LYS A 465 19.00 12.64 19.62
CA LYS A 465 20.19 11.78 19.62
C LYS A 465 19.81 10.32 19.39
N PRO A 466 20.54 9.62 18.51
CA PRO A 466 20.29 8.20 18.28
C PRO A 466 20.43 7.35 19.54
N VAL A 467 19.49 6.42 19.74
CA VAL A 467 19.47 5.45 20.84
C VAL A 467 19.37 4.02 20.33
N ARG A 468 19.86 3.05 21.10
CA ARG A 468 19.81 1.61 20.79
C ARG A 468 19.41 0.83 22.04
N GLY A 469 18.48 -0.14 21.87
CA GLY A 469 17.95 -0.90 23.00
C GLY A 469 17.11 -0.05 23.96
N GLU A 470 16.70 1.12 23.53
CA GLU A 470 15.88 2.07 24.26
C GLU A 470 14.75 2.58 23.34
N LYS A 471 13.63 2.94 23.96
CA LYS A 471 12.47 3.49 23.25
C LYS A 471 12.73 4.94 22.86
N GLY A 472 12.35 5.29 21.63
CA GLY A 472 12.45 6.65 21.13
C GLY A 472 11.51 6.90 19.95
N GLU A 473 11.67 8.06 19.35
CA GLU A 473 10.91 8.50 18.19
C GLU A 473 11.52 7.92 16.91
N LEU A 474 10.67 7.34 16.05
CA LEU A 474 11.09 6.91 14.71
C LEU A 474 11.29 8.13 13.81
N VAL A 475 12.49 8.25 13.29
CA VAL A 475 12.85 9.31 12.32
C VAL A 475 13.48 8.70 11.07
N CYS A 476 13.43 9.45 9.96
CA CYS A 476 14.24 9.17 8.78
C CYS A 476 15.17 10.35 8.51
N LEU A 477 16.47 10.09 8.52
CA LEU A 477 17.51 11.12 8.49
C LEU A 477 17.86 11.62 7.10
N LYS A 478 17.44 10.89 6.05
CA LYS A 478 17.71 11.23 4.65
C LYS A 478 16.45 11.18 3.81
N PRO A 479 16.39 11.95 2.71
CA PRO A 479 15.24 11.95 1.82
C PRO A 479 15.07 10.59 1.13
N PHE A 480 13.85 10.29 0.77
CA PHE A 480 13.45 9.06 0.08
C PHE A 480 12.43 9.39 -1.02
N PRO A 481 12.34 8.57 -2.09
CA PRO A 481 11.58 8.93 -3.30
C PRO A 481 10.08 9.13 -3.10
N SER A 482 9.45 8.47 -2.12
CA SER A 482 8.03 8.56 -1.83
C SER A 482 7.67 9.58 -0.74
N MET A 483 8.56 10.49 -0.41
CA MET A 483 8.15 11.66 0.37
C MET A 483 6.94 12.31 -0.32
N PRO A 484 5.87 12.64 0.41
CA PRO A 484 4.73 13.31 -0.20
C PRO A 484 5.15 14.55 -0.99
N LEU A 485 4.48 14.81 -2.09
CA LEU A 485 4.65 16.07 -2.84
C LEU A 485 4.13 17.28 -2.05
N GLY A 486 3.35 17.03 -1.01
CA GLY A 486 2.71 18.00 -0.14
C GLY A 486 1.32 17.54 0.26
N PHE A 487 0.56 18.42 0.88
CA PHE A 487 -0.87 18.21 1.13
C PHE A 487 -1.69 19.00 0.13
N TRP A 488 -2.83 18.44 -0.26
CA TRP A 488 -3.77 19.13 -1.14
C TRP A 488 -4.25 20.42 -0.48
N HIS A 489 -4.25 21.54 -1.21
CA HIS A 489 -4.60 22.88 -0.68
C HIS A 489 -3.80 23.29 0.56
N ASP A 490 -2.48 23.09 0.55
CA ASP A 490 -1.56 23.55 1.60
C ASP A 490 -0.57 24.61 1.07
N PRO A 491 -0.99 25.86 0.92
CA PRO A 491 -0.12 26.92 0.39
C PRO A 491 1.14 27.08 1.23
N GLY A 492 2.30 27.01 0.56
CA GLY A 492 3.61 27.13 1.20
C GLY A 492 4.00 25.91 2.07
N ASP A 493 3.32 24.77 1.90
CA ASP A 493 3.60 23.52 2.62
C ASP A 493 3.57 23.65 4.15
N THR A 494 2.74 24.57 4.67
CA THR A 494 2.74 24.91 6.10
C THR A 494 2.31 23.72 6.96
N ARG A 495 1.18 23.06 6.60
CA ARG A 495 0.69 21.89 7.33
C ARG A 495 1.60 20.69 7.15
N TYR A 496 2.15 20.51 5.94
CA TYR A 496 3.10 19.44 5.62
C TYR A 496 4.37 19.56 6.47
N ARG A 497 4.99 20.75 6.50
CA ARG A 497 6.21 21.01 7.30
C ARG A 497 5.94 20.82 8.80
N ARG A 498 4.82 21.32 9.28
CA ARG A 498 4.41 21.14 10.67
C ARG A 498 4.22 19.67 11.03
N ALA A 499 3.62 18.87 10.14
CA ALA A 499 3.33 17.47 10.42
C ALA A 499 4.56 16.59 10.58
N TYR A 500 5.66 16.89 9.85
CA TYR A 500 6.80 15.96 9.77
C TYR A 500 8.16 16.57 10.11
N PHE A 501 8.29 17.89 10.18
CA PHE A 501 9.58 18.59 10.33
C PHE A 501 9.62 19.63 11.45
N GLU A 502 8.52 19.81 12.20
CA GLU A 502 8.47 20.81 13.28
C GLU A 502 9.32 20.37 14.48
N ARG A 503 9.24 19.09 14.85
CA ARG A 503 9.95 18.55 16.03
C ARG A 503 11.46 18.51 15.83
N PHE A 504 11.89 18.02 14.67
CA PHE A 504 13.31 17.96 14.29
C PHE A 504 13.48 18.56 12.89
N PRO A 505 13.92 19.84 12.77
CA PRO A 505 14.07 20.49 11.47
C PRO A 505 15.01 19.72 10.55
N GLY A 506 14.56 19.46 9.30
CA GLY A 506 15.33 18.72 8.31
C GLY A 506 15.35 17.19 8.51
N VAL A 507 14.59 16.67 9.46
CA VAL A 507 14.48 15.24 9.76
C VAL A 507 13.00 14.83 9.72
N TRP A 508 12.67 13.80 8.94
CA TRP A 508 11.32 13.26 8.91
C TRP A 508 10.97 12.60 10.24
N THR A 509 9.99 13.13 10.94
CA THR A 509 9.46 12.58 12.18
C THR A 509 8.13 11.88 11.88
N HIS A 510 8.08 10.55 12.09
CA HIS A 510 6.90 9.77 11.67
C HIS A 510 5.78 9.73 12.69
N GLY A 511 6.10 9.91 13.97
CA GLY A 511 5.14 9.80 15.05
C GLY A 511 4.90 8.36 15.53
N ASP A 512 5.86 7.47 15.34
CA ASP A 512 5.89 6.12 15.91
C ASP A 512 6.94 6.03 17.02
N TYR A 513 6.56 5.36 18.12
CA TYR A 513 7.43 5.09 19.25
C TYR A 513 7.97 3.67 19.13
N CYS A 514 9.28 3.54 18.99
CA CYS A 514 9.91 2.26 18.67
C CYS A 514 11.30 2.12 19.28
N GLU A 515 11.89 0.94 19.11
CA GLU A 515 13.23 0.59 19.56
C GLU A 515 13.96 -0.16 18.46
N ILE A 516 15.24 0.12 18.25
CA ILE A 516 16.13 -0.73 17.44
C ILE A 516 16.79 -1.74 18.37
N THR A 517 16.58 -3.03 18.08
CA THR A 517 17.03 -4.15 18.90
C THR A 517 18.50 -4.51 18.68
N ALA A 518 19.01 -5.42 19.50
CA ALA A 518 20.37 -5.97 19.33
C ALA A 518 20.55 -6.81 18.03
N HIS A 519 19.45 -7.20 17.38
CA HIS A 519 19.45 -7.89 16.08
C HIS A 519 19.37 -6.93 14.89
N ASP A 520 19.41 -5.61 15.14
CA ASP A 520 19.17 -4.55 14.16
C ASP A 520 17.73 -4.56 13.57
N GLY A 521 16.83 -5.29 14.23
CA GLY A 521 15.38 -5.26 14.01
C GLY A 521 14.71 -4.11 14.76
N LEU A 522 13.38 -3.98 14.62
CA LEU A 522 12.61 -2.95 15.30
C LEU A 522 11.46 -3.55 16.11
N ILE A 523 11.18 -2.93 17.25
CA ILE A 523 9.94 -3.15 18.01
C ILE A 523 9.13 -1.86 17.96
N ILE A 524 7.89 -1.96 17.48
CA ILE A 524 6.96 -0.81 17.44
C ILE A 524 6.06 -0.88 18.67
N TYR A 525 6.06 0.17 19.47
CA TYR A 525 5.27 0.28 20.69
C TYR A 525 3.94 1.01 20.48
N GLY A 526 3.78 1.73 19.37
CA GLY A 526 2.58 2.47 19.02
C GLY A 526 2.87 3.86 18.49
N ARG A 527 1.83 4.70 18.45
CA ARG A 527 1.96 6.10 18.02
C ARG A 527 2.53 6.96 19.13
N SER A 528 3.42 7.90 18.77
CA SER A 528 3.94 8.94 19.66
C SER A 528 3.13 10.25 19.57
N ASP A 529 2.28 10.40 18.56
CA ASP A 529 1.37 11.52 18.38
C ASP A 529 -0.02 11.26 19.00
N ALA A 530 -0.90 12.25 19.00
CA ALA A 530 -2.25 12.16 19.57
C ALA A 530 -3.26 11.41 18.68
N VAL A 531 -2.81 10.69 17.67
CA VAL A 531 -3.66 9.95 16.72
C VAL A 531 -3.88 8.53 17.23
N LEU A 532 -5.15 8.17 17.47
CA LEU A 532 -5.52 6.79 17.78
C LEU A 532 -5.38 5.89 16.55
N ASN A 533 -5.06 4.63 16.77
CA ASN A 533 -4.93 3.65 15.70
C ASN A 533 -5.70 2.34 16.01
N PRO A 534 -7.03 2.40 16.27
CA PRO A 534 -7.82 1.19 16.50
C PRO A 534 -7.97 0.42 15.18
N GLY A 535 -7.39 -0.79 15.13
CA GLY A 535 -7.53 -1.67 13.98
C GLY A 535 -6.81 -1.26 12.71
N GLY A 536 -5.80 -0.41 12.83
CA GLY A 536 -5.06 0.08 11.68
C GLY A 536 -5.75 1.21 10.93
N VAL A 537 -6.92 1.64 11.37
CA VAL A 537 -7.58 2.87 10.90
C VAL A 537 -7.12 4.01 11.79
N ARG A 538 -6.41 4.97 11.22
CA ARG A 538 -6.03 6.19 11.94
C ARG A 538 -7.26 7.05 12.15
N ILE A 539 -7.60 7.27 13.41
CA ILE A 539 -8.70 8.14 13.83
C ILE A 539 -8.09 9.26 14.67
N GLY A 540 -8.20 10.49 14.20
CA GLY A 540 -7.89 11.66 15.00
C GLY A 540 -8.90 11.81 16.14
N THR A 541 -8.44 12.24 17.31
CA THR A 541 -9.33 12.48 18.47
C THR A 541 -10.48 13.40 18.11
N ALA A 542 -10.26 14.40 17.26
CA ALA A 542 -11.31 15.33 16.79
C ALA A 542 -12.41 14.65 15.94
N GLU A 543 -12.11 13.54 15.24
CA GLU A 543 -13.13 12.77 14.51
C GLU A 543 -14.08 12.05 15.49
N ILE A 544 -13.52 11.56 16.60
CA ILE A 544 -14.31 10.93 17.67
C ILE A 544 -15.21 11.97 18.32
N TYR A 545 -14.66 13.12 18.70
CA TYR A 545 -15.44 14.21 19.30
C TYR A 545 -16.61 14.65 18.41
N ARG A 546 -16.38 14.85 17.11
CA ARG A 546 -17.45 15.20 16.16
C ARG A 546 -18.59 14.19 16.09
N GLN A 547 -18.33 12.91 16.33
CA GLN A 547 -19.40 11.90 16.36
C GLN A 547 -20.12 11.88 17.71
N VAL A 548 -19.38 12.03 18.80
CA VAL A 548 -19.97 12.08 20.15
C VAL A 548 -20.84 13.32 20.33
N GLU A 549 -20.42 14.47 19.81
CA GLU A 549 -21.18 15.73 19.86
C GLU A 549 -22.49 15.72 19.06
N LYS A 550 -22.72 14.71 18.21
CA LYS A 550 -24.01 14.52 17.51
C LYS A 550 -25.01 13.68 18.30
N LEU A 551 -24.59 13.12 19.42
CA LEU A 551 -25.48 12.38 20.31
C LEU A 551 -26.11 13.40 21.23
N ASP A 552 -27.42 13.65 21.05
CA ASP A 552 -28.23 14.38 22.04
C ASP A 552 -28.24 13.58 23.35
N GLU A 553 -27.96 14.25 24.49
CA GLU A 553 -28.00 13.65 25.82
C GLU A 553 -29.39 13.15 26.19
#